data_108161e3ad67345cc72835ed1a258737
#
_entry.id   108161e3ad67345cc72835ed1a258737
#
_cell.length_a   1.000
_cell.length_b   1.000
_cell.length_c   1.000
_cell.angle_alpha   90.00
_cell.angle_beta   90.00
_cell.angle_gamma   90.00
#
_symmetry.space_group_name_H-M   'P 1'
#
loop_
_entity.id
_entity.type
_entity.pdbx_description
1 polymer ?
#
loop_
_entity_poly.entity_id
_entity_poly.type
_entity_poly.pdbx_seq_one_letter_code
_entity_poly.pdbx_strand_id
1 'polypeptide(L)'
;MLKIAQARCGCQIEPLRAPFGFKGKHIDVLWQSVVSLEDGHGNIGCAPGVQSIVWSDAAVMERLGQQEGNEAMLKVTRRAVEMVRGQTYADPFEMIHSLLEPLSAYAAQITGLPQVRPTFVLNALVPLDLAAWQLYARINKIDSFDSLIPEAYRPALSARHDKLAGIPLISYNVGAADVAKLAADGDFLLKIKIGSDPEGDGDREKMLQWDMQRVSALHEALKDGRTPWTDTGKLAYYFDANGRYDSHDRLMRMVDHLDKIGALEQTVLLEEPFPENSGIDVHDIPVRIAADESAHGPADAKELIGLGYTAMALKPIAKTLSVSLEVAKCAHEAGIPCFCADLTVNPLMVDWNKNVAARLGAIPGLKVGALESNGSQNYPEWDRLKSYHPMADAPWVDSVDGLFTLNNDFYACSGGVLLDSAHYLNVAKGE
;
A
#
# COMPACT_ATOMS: atom_id res chain seq x y z
N MET A 1 19.58 -20.36 -0.14
CA MET A 1 18.35 -21.18 -0.32
C MET A 1 17.45 -21.00 0.90
N LEU A 2 16.16 -20.95 0.69
CA LEU A 2 15.11 -20.79 1.71
C LEU A 2 14.49 -22.19 1.97
N LYS A 3 14.89 -22.83 3.03
CA LYS A 3 14.33 -24.13 3.47
C LYS A 3 13.29 -23.86 4.55
N ILE A 4 12.10 -24.42 4.40
CA ILE A 4 10.98 -24.26 5.34
C ILE A 4 10.66 -25.63 5.95
N ALA A 5 11.09 -25.88 7.17
CA ALA A 5 10.80 -27.13 7.89
C ALA A 5 9.41 -27.06 8.55
N GLN A 6 9.07 -25.92 9.16
CA GLN A 6 7.76 -25.72 9.77
C GLN A 6 7.19 -24.36 9.33
N ALA A 7 5.86 -24.31 9.26
CA ALA A 7 5.12 -23.11 8.96
C ALA A 7 3.81 -23.09 9.77
N ARG A 8 3.45 -21.94 10.34
CA ARG A 8 2.24 -21.73 11.17
C ARG A 8 1.53 -20.46 10.75
N CYS A 9 0.23 -20.39 10.98
CA CYS A 9 -0.59 -19.23 10.71
C CYS A 9 -1.60 -19.01 11.83
N GLY A 10 -1.55 -17.82 12.43
CA GLY A 10 -2.56 -17.30 13.36
C GLY A 10 -3.29 -16.10 12.76
N CYS A 11 -4.24 -15.56 13.50
CA CYS A 11 -4.99 -14.38 13.10
C CYS A 11 -5.50 -13.63 14.34
N GLN A 12 -5.48 -12.30 14.27
CA GLN A 12 -6.17 -11.41 15.22
C GLN A 12 -7.06 -10.43 14.45
N ILE A 13 -8.08 -9.88 15.13
CA ILE A 13 -9.03 -8.96 14.52
C ILE A 13 -8.93 -7.62 15.22
N GLU A 14 -8.78 -6.54 14.46
CA GLU A 14 -8.66 -5.19 14.98
C GLU A 14 -9.84 -4.34 14.52
N PRO A 15 -10.57 -3.70 15.45
CA PRO A 15 -11.66 -2.79 15.10
C PRO A 15 -11.11 -1.50 14.49
N LEU A 16 -11.92 -0.88 13.63
CA LEU A 16 -11.68 0.46 13.12
C LEU A 16 -12.42 1.49 13.94
N ARG A 17 -11.88 2.70 14.03
CA ARG A 17 -12.47 3.84 14.77
C ARG A 17 -13.82 4.25 14.21
N ALA A 18 -14.00 4.12 12.91
CA ALA A 18 -15.25 4.35 12.19
C ALA A 18 -15.30 3.43 10.97
N PRO A 19 -16.49 3.15 10.41
CA PRO A 19 -16.59 2.38 9.18
C PRO A 19 -15.74 3.00 8.06
N PHE A 20 -14.86 2.20 7.50
CA PHE A 20 -13.97 2.61 6.40
C PHE A 20 -14.63 2.30 5.06
N GLY A 21 -14.86 3.36 4.27
CA GLY A 21 -15.52 3.26 2.97
C GLY A 21 -14.54 3.12 1.81
N PHE A 22 -14.82 2.15 0.92
CA PHE A 22 -14.08 1.97 -0.32
C PHE A 22 -15.04 1.51 -1.42
N LYS A 23 -15.08 2.22 -2.57
CA LYS A 23 -15.94 1.89 -3.74
C LYS A 23 -17.41 1.63 -3.37
N GLY A 24 -17.97 2.39 -2.41
CA GLY A 24 -19.36 2.27 -1.98
C GLY A 24 -19.66 1.12 -1.01
N LYS A 25 -18.65 0.39 -0.55
CA LYS A 25 -18.75 -0.63 0.52
C LYS A 25 -18.04 -0.13 1.77
N HIS A 26 -18.35 -0.72 2.93
CA HIS A 26 -17.75 -0.35 4.21
C HIS A 26 -17.29 -1.57 4.97
N ILE A 27 -16.22 -1.40 5.74
CA ILE A 27 -15.70 -2.37 6.70
C ILE A 27 -15.52 -1.69 8.05
N ASP A 28 -15.65 -2.43 9.14
CA ASP A 28 -15.54 -1.95 10.52
C ASP A 28 -14.42 -2.63 11.31
N VAL A 29 -13.85 -3.69 10.75
CA VAL A 29 -12.72 -4.42 11.30
C VAL A 29 -11.72 -4.78 10.21
N LEU A 30 -10.44 -4.91 10.58
CA LEU A 30 -9.40 -5.50 9.75
C LEU A 30 -8.83 -6.74 10.42
N TRP A 31 -8.72 -7.82 9.65
CA TRP A 31 -8.10 -9.04 10.11
C TRP A 31 -6.59 -8.95 9.86
N GLN A 32 -5.82 -9.37 10.85
CA GLN A 32 -4.37 -9.46 10.75
C GLN A 32 -3.97 -10.93 10.81
N SER A 33 -3.68 -11.51 9.65
CA SER A 33 -3.08 -12.84 9.56
C SER A 33 -1.60 -12.75 9.90
N VAL A 34 -1.09 -13.72 10.65
CA VAL A 34 0.32 -13.76 11.06
C VAL A 34 0.90 -15.10 10.69
N VAL A 35 2.02 -15.09 9.97
CA VAL A 35 2.71 -16.31 9.55
C VAL A 35 4.07 -16.39 10.20
N SER A 36 4.44 -17.58 10.72
CA SER A 36 5.79 -17.91 11.12
C SER A 36 6.33 -19.09 10.31
N LEU A 37 7.58 -18.97 9.88
CA LEU A 37 8.35 -19.96 9.13
C LEU A 37 9.61 -20.33 9.92
N GLU A 38 10.01 -21.59 9.89
CA GLU A 38 11.19 -22.11 10.59
C GLU A 38 11.98 -23.07 9.68
N ASP A 39 13.31 -22.96 9.68
CA ASP A 39 14.21 -23.75 8.83
C ASP A 39 14.64 -25.10 9.44
N GLY A 40 14.27 -25.39 10.66
CA GLY A 40 14.70 -26.57 11.42
C GLY A 40 16.10 -26.47 12.05
N HIS A 41 16.77 -25.32 11.93
CA HIS A 41 18.04 -25.00 12.59
C HIS A 41 17.91 -23.89 13.64
N GLY A 42 16.68 -23.48 13.95
CA GLY A 42 16.36 -22.44 14.91
C GLY A 42 16.21 -21.04 14.32
N ASN A 43 16.36 -20.88 13.00
CA ASN A 43 16.01 -19.62 12.33
C ASN A 43 14.51 -19.53 12.14
N ILE A 44 13.90 -18.42 12.55
CA ILE A 44 12.46 -18.19 12.45
C ILE A 44 12.25 -16.86 11.71
N GLY A 45 11.34 -16.80 10.75
CA GLY A 45 10.79 -15.57 10.20
C GLY A 45 9.33 -15.46 10.61
N CYS A 46 8.89 -14.29 11.10
CA CYS A 46 7.50 -14.10 11.54
C CYS A 46 7.03 -12.71 11.18
N ALA A 47 5.94 -12.62 10.44
CA ALA A 47 5.40 -11.34 10.02
C ALA A 47 3.86 -11.33 10.00
N PRO A 48 3.25 -10.17 10.33
CA PRO A 48 1.83 -9.93 10.12
C PRO A 48 1.53 -9.52 8.67
N GLY A 49 0.26 -9.68 8.27
CA GLY A 49 -0.32 -9.11 7.07
C GLY A 49 -1.74 -8.64 7.37
N VAL A 50 -2.15 -7.49 6.85
CA VAL A 50 -3.52 -6.98 6.99
C VAL A 50 -4.35 -7.43 5.81
N GLN A 51 -5.50 -8.05 6.09
CA GLN A 51 -6.48 -8.46 5.09
C GLN A 51 -7.47 -7.33 4.84
N SER A 52 -7.54 -6.83 3.62
CA SER A 52 -8.50 -5.81 3.19
C SER A 52 -9.35 -6.33 2.04
N ILE A 53 -10.42 -7.02 2.39
CA ILE A 53 -11.30 -7.69 1.42
C ILE A 53 -11.95 -6.70 0.44
N VAL A 54 -12.33 -5.52 0.94
CA VAL A 54 -12.98 -4.48 0.15
C VAL A 54 -12.06 -3.88 -0.92
N TRP A 55 -10.76 -3.79 -0.62
CA TRP A 55 -9.76 -3.31 -1.57
C TRP A 55 -9.31 -4.42 -2.52
N SER A 56 -9.07 -5.61 -1.98
CA SER A 56 -8.45 -6.71 -2.73
C SER A 56 -9.38 -7.32 -3.78
N ASP A 57 -10.68 -7.49 -3.47
CA ASP A 57 -11.66 -8.00 -4.44
C ASP A 57 -13.09 -7.60 -4.08
N ALA A 58 -13.63 -6.61 -4.79
CA ALA A 58 -15.00 -6.13 -4.58
C ALA A 58 -16.08 -7.20 -4.89
N ALA A 59 -15.81 -8.14 -5.81
CA ALA A 59 -16.77 -9.21 -6.13
C ALA A 59 -16.83 -10.25 -5.01
N VAL A 60 -15.71 -10.57 -4.37
CA VAL A 60 -15.69 -11.40 -3.17
C VAL A 60 -16.44 -10.71 -2.03
N MET A 61 -16.18 -9.40 -1.80
CA MET A 61 -16.89 -8.62 -0.79
C MET A 61 -18.39 -8.56 -1.05
N GLU A 62 -18.82 -8.44 -2.30
CA GLU A 62 -20.23 -8.42 -2.67
C GLU A 62 -20.91 -9.77 -2.44
N ARG A 63 -20.22 -10.86 -2.79
CA ARG A 63 -20.77 -12.22 -2.71
C ARG A 63 -20.82 -12.78 -1.29
N LEU A 64 -19.76 -12.56 -0.50
CA LEU A 64 -19.57 -13.19 0.80
C LEU A 64 -19.76 -12.22 1.97
N GLY A 65 -19.68 -10.92 1.73
CA GLY A 65 -19.64 -9.92 2.79
C GLY A 65 -18.27 -9.90 3.49
N GLN A 66 -18.16 -9.06 4.51
CA GLN A 66 -16.90 -8.80 5.21
C GLN A 66 -16.38 -10.04 5.95
N GLN A 67 -17.24 -10.70 6.75
CA GLN A 67 -16.82 -11.79 7.62
C GLN A 67 -16.37 -13.02 6.80
N GLU A 68 -17.24 -13.55 5.95
CA GLU A 68 -16.93 -14.75 5.15
C GLU A 68 -15.83 -14.49 4.12
N GLY A 69 -15.75 -13.26 3.59
CA GLY A 69 -14.69 -12.84 2.68
C GLY A 69 -13.32 -12.85 3.35
N ASN A 70 -13.21 -12.32 4.59
CA ASN A 70 -11.97 -12.41 5.38
C ASN A 70 -11.63 -13.85 5.76
N GLU A 71 -12.62 -14.68 6.10
CA GLU A 71 -12.41 -16.10 6.35
C GLU A 71 -11.89 -16.83 5.10
N ALA A 72 -12.42 -16.50 3.93
CA ALA A 72 -11.93 -17.05 2.66
C ALA A 72 -10.47 -16.62 2.40
N MET A 73 -10.12 -15.35 2.61
CA MET A 73 -8.74 -14.87 2.47
C MET A 73 -7.80 -15.56 3.46
N LEU A 74 -8.20 -15.71 4.73
CA LEU A 74 -7.41 -16.44 5.73
C LEU A 74 -7.22 -17.92 5.35
N LYS A 75 -8.22 -18.57 4.72
CA LYS A 75 -8.08 -19.92 4.19
C LYS A 75 -7.01 -20.00 3.08
N VAL A 76 -6.92 -18.97 2.22
CA VAL A 76 -5.85 -18.87 1.21
C VAL A 76 -4.48 -18.78 1.89
N THR A 77 -4.31 -17.92 2.89
CA THR A 77 -3.06 -17.81 3.67
C THR A 77 -2.69 -19.16 4.32
N ARG A 78 -3.65 -19.82 4.97
CA ARG A 78 -3.43 -21.15 5.58
C ARG A 78 -3.05 -22.21 4.55
N ARG A 79 -3.69 -22.20 3.39
CA ARG A 79 -3.35 -23.11 2.30
C ARG A 79 -1.94 -22.86 1.78
N ALA A 80 -1.52 -21.61 1.64
CA ALA A 80 -0.13 -21.26 1.29
C ALA A 80 0.86 -21.82 2.32
N VAL A 81 0.58 -21.63 3.62
CA VAL A 81 1.39 -22.19 4.73
C VAL A 81 1.52 -23.71 4.67
N GLU A 82 0.44 -24.43 4.33
CA GLU A 82 0.48 -25.87 4.11
C GLU A 82 1.38 -26.26 2.93
N MET A 83 1.28 -25.51 1.82
CA MET A 83 2.02 -25.81 0.58
C MET A 83 3.53 -25.60 0.74
N VAL A 84 3.96 -24.61 1.51
CA VAL A 84 5.40 -24.31 1.68
C VAL A 84 6.09 -25.20 2.72
N ARG A 85 5.31 -25.90 3.57
CA ARG A 85 5.88 -26.73 4.63
C ARG A 85 6.67 -27.91 4.04
N GLY A 86 7.91 -28.05 4.48
CA GLY A 86 8.84 -29.09 4.00
C GLY A 86 9.49 -28.77 2.65
N GLN A 87 9.18 -27.62 2.05
CA GLN A 87 9.73 -27.21 0.74
C GLN A 87 11.04 -26.43 0.88
N THR A 88 11.74 -26.32 -0.24
CA THR A 88 12.96 -25.51 -0.36
C THR A 88 12.89 -24.70 -1.66
N TYR A 89 13.21 -23.42 -1.56
CA TYR A 89 13.22 -22.47 -2.66
C TYR A 89 14.58 -21.78 -2.77
N ALA A 90 14.91 -21.22 -3.91
CA ALA A 90 16.12 -20.41 -4.06
C ALA A 90 16.04 -19.15 -3.18
N ASP A 91 14.91 -18.49 -3.19
CA ASP A 91 14.62 -17.22 -2.51
C ASP A 91 13.11 -17.01 -2.31
N PRO A 92 12.68 -15.90 -1.67
CA PRO A 92 11.26 -15.56 -1.52
C PRO A 92 10.52 -15.33 -2.85
N PHE A 93 11.18 -14.86 -3.91
CA PHE A 93 10.54 -14.67 -5.23
C PHE A 93 10.06 -15.99 -5.81
N GLU A 94 10.95 -17.01 -5.87
CA GLU A 94 10.58 -18.35 -6.36
C GLU A 94 9.42 -18.92 -5.54
N MET A 95 9.45 -18.76 -4.22
CA MET A 95 8.38 -19.21 -3.35
C MET A 95 7.04 -18.55 -3.74
N ILE A 96 6.98 -17.23 -3.82
CA ILE A 96 5.74 -16.50 -4.13
C ILE A 96 5.24 -16.87 -5.52
N HIS A 97 6.08 -16.88 -6.53
CA HIS A 97 5.68 -17.22 -7.90
C HIS A 97 5.10 -18.64 -7.99
N SER A 98 5.67 -19.61 -7.26
CA SER A 98 5.17 -20.99 -7.24
C SER A 98 3.78 -21.12 -6.65
N LEU A 99 3.33 -20.16 -5.85
CA LEU A 99 2.07 -20.18 -5.12
C LEU A 99 0.92 -19.47 -5.87
N LEU A 100 1.20 -18.51 -6.76
CA LEU A 100 0.18 -17.64 -7.34
C LEU A 100 -0.90 -18.41 -8.09
N GLU A 101 -0.54 -19.27 -9.04
CA GLU A 101 -1.50 -20.00 -9.87
C GLU A 101 -2.35 -20.99 -9.04
N PRO A 102 -1.75 -21.90 -8.24
CA PRO A 102 -2.53 -22.85 -7.47
C PRO A 102 -3.42 -22.19 -6.41
N LEU A 103 -2.98 -21.06 -5.81
CA LEU A 103 -3.81 -20.35 -4.85
C LEU A 103 -4.91 -19.51 -5.51
N SER A 104 -4.71 -19.02 -6.72
CA SER A 104 -5.79 -18.38 -7.50
C SER A 104 -6.90 -19.37 -7.82
N ALA A 105 -6.55 -20.57 -8.24
CA ALA A 105 -7.52 -21.65 -8.48
C ALA A 105 -8.25 -22.05 -7.18
N TYR A 106 -7.53 -22.18 -6.07
CA TYR A 106 -8.11 -22.49 -4.77
C TYR A 106 -9.05 -21.36 -4.28
N ALA A 107 -8.63 -20.09 -4.42
CA ALA A 107 -9.43 -18.94 -4.03
C ALA A 107 -10.74 -18.87 -4.84
N ALA A 108 -10.68 -19.09 -6.16
CA ALA A 108 -11.87 -19.18 -7.01
C ALA A 108 -12.83 -20.27 -6.52
N GLN A 109 -12.30 -21.46 -6.19
CA GLN A 109 -13.09 -22.58 -5.68
C GLN A 109 -13.81 -22.24 -4.38
N ILE A 110 -13.11 -21.67 -3.37
CA ILE A 110 -13.69 -21.44 -2.04
C ILE A 110 -14.59 -20.20 -1.99
N THR A 111 -14.41 -19.24 -2.90
CA THR A 111 -15.30 -18.07 -3.02
C THR A 111 -16.50 -18.35 -3.91
N GLY A 112 -16.46 -19.42 -4.70
CA GLY A 112 -17.49 -19.73 -5.70
C GLY A 112 -17.56 -18.72 -6.85
N LEU A 113 -16.49 -17.95 -7.06
CA LEU A 113 -16.33 -17.06 -8.21
C LEU A 113 -15.56 -17.79 -9.32
N PRO A 114 -15.85 -17.52 -10.60
CA PRO A 114 -15.10 -18.14 -11.70
C PRO A 114 -13.63 -17.73 -11.70
N GLN A 115 -13.34 -16.53 -11.20
CA GLN A 115 -12.01 -15.94 -11.06
C GLN A 115 -12.02 -14.93 -9.89
N VAL A 116 -10.95 -14.89 -9.13
CA VAL A 116 -10.70 -13.82 -8.15
C VAL A 116 -9.64 -12.85 -8.70
N ARG A 117 -9.66 -11.60 -8.23
CA ARG A 117 -8.62 -10.65 -8.60
C ARG A 117 -7.26 -11.10 -8.06
N PRO A 118 -6.15 -10.85 -8.80
CA PRO A 118 -4.80 -11.17 -8.32
C PRO A 118 -4.50 -10.54 -6.96
N THR A 119 -5.00 -9.32 -6.70
CA THR A 119 -4.86 -8.62 -5.40
C THR A 119 -5.44 -9.40 -4.21
N PHE A 120 -6.45 -10.24 -4.42
CA PHE A 120 -7.01 -11.08 -3.34
C PHE A 120 -5.98 -12.12 -2.86
N VAL A 121 -5.32 -12.78 -3.79
CA VAL A 121 -4.30 -13.80 -3.49
C VAL A 121 -3.01 -13.13 -3.00
N LEU A 122 -2.57 -12.06 -3.64
CA LEU A 122 -1.38 -11.32 -3.22
C LEU A 122 -1.52 -10.79 -1.78
N ASN A 123 -2.68 -10.22 -1.43
CA ASN A 123 -2.92 -9.74 -0.07
C ASN A 123 -2.91 -10.89 0.96
N ALA A 124 -3.47 -12.04 0.63
CA ALA A 124 -3.40 -13.23 1.48
C ALA A 124 -1.96 -13.75 1.68
N LEU A 125 -1.06 -13.51 0.72
CA LEU A 125 0.33 -13.96 0.74
C LEU A 125 1.29 -13.01 1.47
N VAL A 126 0.88 -11.78 1.78
CA VAL A 126 1.76 -10.79 2.42
C VAL A 126 2.46 -11.30 3.66
N PRO A 127 1.77 -11.89 4.68
CA PRO A 127 2.47 -12.32 5.89
C PRO A 127 3.45 -13.49 5.63
N LEU A 128 3.15 -14.34 4.65
CA LEU A 128 4.05 -15.41 4.24
C LEU A 128 5.30 -14.88 3.56
N ASP A 129 5.15 -13.91 2.65
CA ASP A 129 6.26 -13.28 1.93
C ASP A 129 7.20 -12.55 2.88
N LEU A 130 6.66 -11.68 3.75
CA LEU A 130 7.46 -10.94 4.73
C LEU A 130 8.16 -11.88 5.73
N ALA A 131 7.49 -12.94 6.19
CA ALA A 131 8.11 -13.97 7.03
C ALA A 131 9.23 -14.72 6.29
N ALA A 132 9.05 -14.98 4.99
CA ALA A 132 10.08 -15.61 4.16
C ALA A 132 11.29 -14.71 3.98
N TRP A 133 11.11 -13.41 3.78
CA TRP A 133 12.21 -12.44 3.71
C TRP A 133 12.98 -12.34 5.03
N GLN A 134 12.30 -12.37 6.18
CA GLN A 134 12.97 -12.45 7.49
C GLN A 134 13.75 -13.76 7.66
N LEU A 135 13.13 -14.90 7.33
CA LEU A 135 13.80 -16.19 7.43
C LEU A 135 15.02 -16.27 6.50
N TYR A 136 14.87 -15.76 5.26
CA TYR A 136 15.96 -15.69 4.28
C TYR A 136 17.12 -14.83 4.80
N ALA A 137 16.81 -13.68 5.42
CA ALA A 137 17.82 -12.82 6.04
C ALA A 137 18.61 -13.58 7.12
N ARG A 138 17.93 -14.31 8.00
CA ARG A 138 18.57 -15.05 9.11
C ARG A 138 19.42 -16.21 8.63
N ILE A 139 18.93 -17.02 7.69
CA ILE A 139 19.67 -18.14 7.09
C ILE A 139 20.97 -17.63 6.45
N ASN A 140 20.92 -16.47 5.78
CA ASN A 140 22.06 -15.90 5.07
C ASN A 140 22.86 -14.89 5.90
N LYS A 141 22.52 -14.69 7.19
CA LYS A 141 23.17 -13.74 8.11
C LYS A 141 23.18 -12.31 7.57
N ILE A 142 22.06 -11.89 7.00
CA ILE A 142 21.83 -10.55 6.49
C ILE A 142 21.15 -9.76 7.62
N ASP A 143 21.71 -8.60 7.95
CA ASP A 143 21.30 -7.76 9.09
C ASP A 143 20.67 -6.42 8.67
N SER A 144 20.69 -6.10 7.38
CA SER A 144 20.14 -4.85 6.87
C SER A 144 19.29 -5.04 5.61
N PHE A 145 18.31 -4.17 5.42
CA PHE A 145 17.45 -4.17 4.24
C PHE A 145 18.26 -3.90 2.96
N ASP A 146 19.29 -3.06 3.02
CA ASP A 146 20.17 -2.78 1.88
C ASP A 146 20.89 -4.05 1.40
N SER A 147 21.33 -4.88 2.34
CA SER A 147 21.99 -6.16 2.02
C SER A 147 20.98 -7.25 1.62
N LEU A 148 19.73 -7.12 2.09
CA LEU A 148 18.65 -8.07 1.79
C LEU A 148 18.20 -7.99 0.34
N ILE A 149 18.20 -6.79 -0.25
CA ILE A 149 17.74 -6.58 -1.63
C ILE A 149 18.74 -7.18 -2.62
N PRO A 150 18.30 -8.13 -3.47
CA PRO A 150 19.18 -8.72 -4.48
C PRO A 150 19.70 -7.67 -5.47
N GLU A 151 20.90 -7.89 -5.98
CA GLU A 151 21.61 -6.94 -6.83
C GLU A 151 20.79 -6.42 -8.01
N ALA A 152 19.99 -7.26 -8.64
CA ALA A 152 19.15 -6.90 -9.78
C ALA A 152 18.06 -5.85 -9.48
N TYR A 153 17.72 -5.64 -8.20
CA TYR A 153 16.67 -4.69 -7.75
C TYR A 153 17.26 -3.44 -7.09
N ARG A 154 18.55 -3.45 -6.70
CA ARG A 154 19.20 -2.32 -6.03
C ARG A 154 19.17 -1.00 -6.81
N PRO A 155 19.27 -0.96 -8.14
CA PRO A 155 19.17 0.31 -8.88
C PRO A 155 17.86 1.04 -8.62
N ALA A 156 16.73 0.32 -8.53
CA ALA A 156 15.42 0.89 -8.24
C ALA A 156 15.28 1.40 -6.79
N LEU A 157 16.13 0.91 -5.88
CA LEU A 157 16.12 1.19 -4.45
C LEU A 157 17.43 1.85 -3.99
N SER A 158 17.99 2.74 -4.82
CA SER A 158 19.31 3.36 -4.59
C SER A 158 19.27 4.71 -3.88
N ALA A 159 18.10 5.32 -3.72
CA ALA A 159 17.97 6.56 -2.95
C ALA A 159 18.12 6.30 -1.44
N ARG A 160 18.36 7.36 -0.69
CA ARG A 160 18.45 7.33 0.77
C ARG A 160 17.89 8.63 1.32
N HIS A 161 16.66 8.58 1.80
CA HIS A 161 15.98 9.74 2.35
C HIS A 161 16.16 9.82 3.86
N ASP A 162 16.48 11.01 4.38
CA ASP A 162 16.45 11.28 5.82
C ASP A 162 15.03 11.58 6.33
N LYS A 163 14.10 11.82 5.40
CA LYS A 163 12.71 12.14 5.69
C LYS A 163 11.78 11.54 4.63
N LEU A 164 10.62 11.07 5.08
CA LEU A 164 9.51 10.69 4.20
C LEU A 164 8.29 11.54 4.53
N ALA A 165 7.63 12.08 3.51
CA ALA A 165 6.30 12.63 3.69
C ALA A 165 5.35 11.50 4.14
N GLY A 166 4.74 11.68 5.31
CA GLY A 166 3.59 10.88 5.72
C GLY A 166 2.36 11.41 4.98
N ILE A 167 1.72 10.57 4.17
CA ILE A 167 0.58 10.99 3.37
C ILE A 167 -0.70 10.58 4.10
N PRO A 168 -1.46 11.53 4.70
CA PRO A 168 -2.76 11.22 5.29
C PRO A 168 -3.82 10.99 4.21
N LEU A 169 -4.80 10.14 4.52
CA LEU A 169 -5.93 9.89 3.64
C LEU A 169 -7.07 10.85 3.94
N ILE A 170 -7.46 11.63 2.93
CA ILE A 170 -8.62 12.51 2.96
C ILE A 170 -9.78 11.81 2.26
N SER A 171 -10.51 11.02 3.04
CA SER A 171 -11.68 10.29 2.54
C SER A 171 -12.87 11.24 2.26
N TYR A 172 -13.92 10.72 1.61
CA TYR A 172 -15.05 11.52 1.10
C TYR A 172 -15.78 12.35 2.17
N ASN A 173 -15.78 11.89 3.41
CA ASN A 173 -16.47 12.53 4.55
C ASN A 173 -15.62 13.56 5.30
N VAL A 174 -14.32 13.71 4.96
CA VAL A 174 -13.45 14.70 5.61
C VAL A 174 -13.65 16.07 4.98
N GLY A 175 -14.02 17.06 5.79
CA GLY A 175 -14.36 18.40 5.35
C GLY A 175 -13.13 19.32 5.22
N ALA A 176 -13.31 20.50 4.59
CA ALA A 176 -12.25 21.46 4.36
C ALA A 176 -11.59 21.97 5.68
N ALA A 177 -12.38 22.12 6.76
CA ALA A 177 -11.87 22.52 8.06
C ALA A 177 -10.93 21.49 8.69
N ASP A 178 -11.25 20.20 8.55
CA ASP A 178 -10.42 19.10 9.06
C ASP A 178 -9.11 19.00 8.26
N VAL A 179 -9.20 19.18 6.94
CA VAL A 179 -8.01 19.16 6.07
C VAL A 179 -7.11 20.35 6.32
N ALA A 180 -7.68 21.54 6.56
CA ALA A 180 -6.91 22.73 6.96
C ALA A 180 -6.17 22.51 8.29
N LYS A 181 -6.77 21.74 9.22
CA LYS A 181 -6.12 21.36 10.48
C LYS A 181 -4.94 20.42 10.23
N LEU A 182 -5.12 19.37 9.41
CA LEU A 182 -4.00 18.48 9.03
C LEU A 182 -2.83 19.28 8.44
N ALA A 183 -3.12 20.21 7.54
CA ALA A 183 -2.10 21.09 6.98
C ALA A 183 -1.42 21.99 8.03
N ALA A 184 -2.18 22.49 9.02
CA ALA A 184 -1.64 23.28 10.12
C ALA A 184 -0.78 22.43 11.09
N ASP A 185 -1.09 21.14 11.22
CA ASP A 185 -0.35 20.13 11.98
C ASP A 185 0.90 19.61 11.22
N GLY A 186 1.18 20.17 10.00
CA GLY A 186 2.40 19.92 9.23
C GLY A 186 2.24 18.99 8.02
N ASP A 187 1.08 18.38 7.81
CA ASP A 187 0.83 17.56 6.63
C ASP A 187 0.82 18.43 5.36
N PHE A 188 1.67 18.13 4.41
CA PHE A 188 1.85 18.93 3.20
C PHE A 188 1.60 18.19 1.89
N LEU A 189 1.57 16.88 1.92
CA LEU A 189 1.22 15.99 0.80
C LEU A 189 -0.06 15.25 1.16
N LEU A 190 -1.17 15.65 0.57
CA LEU A 190 -2.51 15.23 0.98
C LEU A 190 -3.13 14.32 -0.08
N LYS A 191 -3.42 13.06 0.28
CA LYS A 191 -4.14 12.11 -0.60
C LYS A 191 -5.63 12.36 -0.50
N ILE A 192 -6.23 12.90 -1.56
CA ILE A 192 -7.64 13.30 -1.63
C ILE A 192 -8.42 12.30 -2.49
N LYS A 193 -9.39 11.63 -1.91
CA LYS A 193 -10.29 10.74 -2.65
C LYS A 193 -11.25 11.54 -3.53
N ILE A 194 -11.36 11.14 -4.81
CA ILE A 194 -12.31 11.62 -5.81
C ILE A 194 -13.07 10.42 -6.42
N GLY A 195 -14.09 10.67 -7.24
CA GLY A 195 -14.94 9.62 -7.80
C GLY A 195 -16.07 9.17 -6.84
N SER A 196 -16.50 10.07 -5.95
CA SER A 196 -17.63 9.79 -5.04
C SER A 196 -18.94 9.69 -5.80
N ASP A 197 -19.80 8.78 -5.34
CA ASP A 197 -21.20 8.66 -5.75
C ASP A 197 -22.09 8.96 -4.54
N PRO A 198 -22.35 10.25 -4.25
CA PRO A 198 -22.98 10.65 -3.01
C PRO A 198 -24.45 10.23 -2.90
N GLU A 199 -25.14 10.05 -4.03
CA GLU A 199 -26.54 9.64 -4.09
C GLU A 199 -26.70 8.12 -4.29
N GLY A 200 -25.62 7.41 -4.64
CA GLY A 200 -25.62 5.97 -4.89
C GLY A 200 -26.41 5.55 -6.13
N ASP A 201 -26.67 6.49 -7.06
CA ASP A 201 -27.47 6.27 -8.26
C ASP A 201 -26.64 5.94 -9.51
N GLY A 202 -25.31 6.02 -9.40
CA GLY A 202 -24.37 5.75 -10.49
C GLY A 202 -24.29 6.84 -11.55
N ASP A 203 -24.92 8.01 -11.33
CA ASP A 203 -24.89 9.14 -12.25
C ASP A 203 -23.48 9.76 -12.31
N ARG A 204 -22.79 9.52 -13.40
CA ARG A 204 -21.40 9.94 -13.62
C ARG A 204 -21.23 11.47 -13.68
N GLU A 205 -22.25 12.19 -14.12
CA GLU A 205 -22.20 13.64 -14.18
C GLU A 205 -22.33 14.25 -12.79
N LYS A 206 -23.22 13.74 -11.96
CA LYS A 206 -23.35 14.14 -10.56
C LYS A 206 -22.06 13.85 -9.77
N MET A 207 -21.43 12.69 -10.01
CA MET A 207 -20.16 12.34 -9.41
C MET A 207 -19.07 13.37 -9.75
N LEU A 208 -18.92 13.72 -11.03
CA LEU A 208 -17.95 14.72 -11.47
C LEU A 208 -18.23 16.10 -10.85
N GLN A 209 -19.49 16.53 -10.83
CA GLN A 209 -19.87 17.82 -10.22
C GLN A 209 -19.56 17.85 -8.72
N TRP A 210 -19.82 16.76 -8.03
CA TRP A 210 -19.49 16.64 -6.60
C TRP A 210 -17.97 16.73 -6.37
N ASP A 211 -17.18 16.01 -7.16
CA ASP A 211 -15.72 16.06 -7.09
C ASP A 211 -15.20 17.47 -7.31
N MET A 212 -15.67 18.17 -8.35
CA MET A 212 -15.29 19.55 -8.65
C MET A 212 -15.62 20.51 -7.49
N GLN A 213 -16.81 20.40 -6.91
CA GLN A 213 -17.22 21.24 -5.77
C GLN A 213 -16.35 20.96 -4.54
N ARG A 214 -16.13 19.68 -4.22
CA ARG A 214 -15.31 19.26 -3.08
C ARG A 214 -13.87 19.74 -3.23
N VAL A 215 -13.25 19.50 -4.38
CA VAL A 215 -11.88 19.90 -4.62
C VAL A 215 -11.72 21.41 -4.60
N SER A 216 -12.69 22.17 -5.12
CA SER A 216 -12.70 23.64 -5.00
C SER A 216 -12.72 24.10 -3.53
N ALA A 217 -13.57 23.47 -2.69
CA ALA A 217 -13.64 23.81 -1.28
C ALA A 217 -12.35 23.48 -0.52
N LEU A 218 -11.75 22.32 -0.81
CA LEU A 218 -10.47 21.91 -0.23
C LEU A 218 -9.33 22.85 -0.68
N HIS A 219 -9.26 23.15 -1.98
CA HIS A 219 -8.25 24.03 -2.52
C HIS A 219 -8.35 25.45 -1.92
N GLU A 220 -9.54 26.00 -1.80
CA GLU A 220 -9.75 27.32 -1.18
C GLU A 220 -9.21 27.38 0.25
N ALA A 221 -9.37 26.29 1.01
CA ALA A 221 -8.85 26.20 2.38
C ALA A 221 -7.33 26.00 2.45
N LEU A 222 -6.69 25.50 1.39
CA LEU A 222 -5.29 25.04 1.38
C LEU A 222 -4.34 25.87 0.50
N LYS A 223 -4.85 26.64 -0.47
CA LYS A 223 -4.07 27.32 -1.51
C LYS A 223 -2.95 28.22 -1.00
N ASP A 224 -3.14 28.78 0.20
CA ASP A 224 -2.17 29.68 0.84
C ASP A 224 -1.18 28.94 1.75
N GLY A 225 -1.36 27.65 1.94
CA GLY A 225 -0.45 26.79 2.72
C GLY A 225 0.94 26.73 2.09
N ARG A 226 1.97 26.72 2.94
CA ARG A 226 3.38 26.71 2.51
C ARG A 226 4.14 25.60 3.20
N THR A 227 5.10 25.03 2.45
CA THR A 227 6.00 23.99 2.94
C THR A 227 7.38 24.11 2.28
N PRO A 228 8.47 23.82 2.97
CA PRO A 228 9.78 23.74 2.35
C PRO A 228 10.02 22.47 1.53
N TRP A 229 9.09 21.50 1.59
CA TRP A 229 9.27 20.13 1.10
C TRP A 229 8.80 19.90 -0.34
N THR A 230 8.28 20.94 -1.00
CA THR A 230 7.93 20.92 -2.43
C THR A 230 8.77 21.92 -3.20
N ASP A 231 8.87 21.74 -4.52
CA ASP A 231 9.62 22.65 -5.39
C ASP A 231 8.92 24.02 -5.50
N THR A 232 7.59 24.04 -5.47
CA THR A 232 6.76 25.25 -5.53
C THR A 232 6.70 26.00 -4.21
N GLY A 233 7.08 25.37 -3.09
CA GLY A 233 6.87 25.89 -1.74
C GLY A 233 5.41 25.87 -1.29
N LYS A 234 4.48 25.31 -2.08
CA LYS A 234 3.06 25.14 -1.77
C LYS A 234 2.79 23.72 -1.27
N LEU A 235 1.65 23.50 -0.61
CA LEU A 235 1.16 22.14 -0.30
C LEU A 235 0.97 21.35 -1.59
N ALA A 236 1.12 20.02 -1.53
CA ALA A 236 0.98 19.14 -2.67
C ALA A 236 -0.30 18.30 -2.56
N TYR A 237 -1.00 18.15 -3.69
CA TYR A 237 -2.18 17.30 -3.79
C TYR A 237 -1.87 16.00 -4.52
N TYR A 238 -2.44 14.95 -4.02
CA TYR A 238 -2.44 13.63 -4.60
C TYR A 238 -3.88 13.15 -4.69
N PHE A 239 -4.46 13.14 -5.89
CA PHE A 239 -5.84 12.69 -6.10
C PHE A 239 -5.88 11.19 -6.35
N ASP A 240 -6.85 10.50 -5.75
CA ASP A 240 -7.05 9.06 -5.95
C ASP A 240 -8.51 8.79 -6.32
N ALA A 241 -8.70 8.31 -7.54
CA ALA A 241 -10.01 8.04 -8.13
C ALA A 241 -10.47 6.58 -7.98
N ASN A 242 -9.58 5.66 -7.60
CA ASN A 242 -9.86 4.22 -7.46
C ASN A 242 -10.65 3.60 -8.63
N GLY A 243 -10.33 3.99 -9.87
CA GLY A 243 -10.97 3.48 -11.07
C GLY A 243 -12.41 3.96 -11.29
N ARG A 244 -12.79 5.11 -10.75
CA ARG A 244 -14.18 5.59 -10.77
C ARG A 244 -14.54 6.45 -11.98
N TYR A 245 -13.58 6.97 -12.73
CA TYR A 245 -13.82 7.67 -13.98
C TYR A 245 -14.00 6.66 -15.13
N ASP A 246 -15.04 6.84 -15.92
CA ASP A 246 -15.44 5.89 -16.98
C ASP A 246 -14.98 6.30 -18.38
N SER A 247 -14.42 7.50 -18.54
CA SER A 247 -13.95 8.01 -19.82
C SER A 247 -12.84 9.04 -19.66
N HIS A 248 -11.96 9.09 -20.66
CA HIS A 248 -10.91 10.09 -20.78
C HIS A 248 -11.47 11.53 -20.74
N ASP A 249 -12.53 11.81 -21.52
CA ASP A 249 -13.19 13.13 -21.58
C ASP A 249 -13.66 13.62 -20.21
N ARG A 250 -14.28 12.72 -19.41
CA ARG A 250 -14.74 13.09 -18.07
C ARG A 250 -13.58 13.38 -17.13
N LEU A 251 -12.47 12.64 -17.21
CA LEU A 251 -11.27 12.92 -16.47
C LEU A 251 -10.66 14.27 -16.86
N MET A 252 -10.59 14.55 -18.17
CA MET A 252 -10.05 15.84 -18.67
C MET A 252 -10.88 17.02 -18.16
N ARG A 253 -12.21 16.90 -18.09
CA ARG A 253 -13.06 17.93 -17.47
C ARG A 253 -12.71 18.19 -16.00
N MET A 254 -12.33 17.16 -15.25
CA MET A 254 -11.83 17.32 -13.89
C MET A 254 -10.47 18.01 -13.88
N VAL A 255 -9.55 17.61 -14.76
CA VAL A 255 -8.22 18.23 -14.91
C VAL A 255 -8.33 19.71 -15.31
N ASP A 256 -9.19 20.03 -16.28
CA ASP A 256 -9.49 21.42 -16.68
C ASP A 256 -10.05 22.24 -15.50
N HIS A 257 -10.87 21.60 -14.65
CA HIS A 257 -11.37 22.26 -13.46
C HIS A 257 -10.24 22.53 -12.44
N LEU A 258 -9.31 21.58 -12.23
CA LEU A 258 -8.14 21.79 -11.37
C LEU A 258 -7.28 22.95 -11.87
N ASP A 259 -7.07 23.03 -13.18
CA ASP A 259 -6.34 24.15 -13.81
C ASP A 259 -7.06 25.49 -13.58
N LYS A 260 -8.34 25.54 -13.87
CA LYS A 260 -9.19 26.74 -13.71
C LYS A 260 -9.16 27.31 -12.29
N ILE A 261 -9.13 26.46 -11.26
CA ILE A 261 -9.06 26.92 -9.85
C ILE A 261 -7.64 27.11 -9.34
N GLY A 262 -6.59 26.77 -10.13
CA GLY A 262 -5.18 26.86 -9.74
C GLY A 262 -4.68 25.69 -8.90
N ALA A 263 -5.46 24.62 -8.77
CA ALA A 263 -5.08 23.43 -8.00
C ALA A 263 -4.13 22.48 -8.79
N LEU A 264 -4.13 22.56 -10.14
CA LEU A 264 -3.31 21.70 -10.98
C LEU A 264 -1.82 21.87 -10.71
N GLU A 265 -1.35 23.12 -10.49
CA GLU A 265 0.04 23.44 -10.14
C GLU A 265 0.53 22.72 -8.86
N GLN A 266 -0.40 22.42 -7.93
CA GLN A 266 -0.13 21.73 -6.68
C GLN A 266 -0.35 20.22 -6.78
N THR A 267 -0.86 19.74 -7.92
CA THR A 267 -1.17 18.31 -8.13
C THR A 267 0.07 17.56 -8.57
N VAL A 268 0.59 16.67 -7.72
CA VAL A 268 1.77 15.85 -8.01
C VAL A 268 1.42 14.48 -8.57
N LEU A 269 0.24 13.96 -8.25
CA LEU A 269 -0.24 12.64 -8.68
C LEU A 269 -1.77 12.62 -8.86
N LEU A 270 -2.22 11.85 -9.84
CA LEU A 270 -3.60 11.38 -9.98
C LEU A 270 -3.55 9.86 -10.13
N GLU A 271 -4.05 9.13 -9.14
CA GLU A 271 -3.96 7.68 -9.03
C GLU A 271 -5.21 7.00 -9.55
N GLU A 272 -5.00 5.90 -10.25
CA GLU A 272 -6.01 4.95 -10.70
C GLU A 272 -7.28 5.64 -11.22
N PRO A 273 -7.19 6.45 -12.30
CA PRO A 273 -8.35 7.21 -12.78
C PRO A 273 -9.44 6.29 -13.34
N PHE A 274 -9.06 5.24 -14.06
CA PHE A 274 -9.97 4.40 -14.82
C PHE A 274 -10.08 2.98 -14.23
N PRO A 275 -11.18 2.26 -14.53
CA PRO A 275 -11.31 0.85 -14.17
C PRO A 275 -10.15 0.03 -14.74
N GLU A 276 -9.73 -1.01 -14.01
CA GLU A 276 -8.78 -1.98 -14.51
C GLU A 276 -9.21 -2.50 -15.89
N ASN A 277 -8.25 -2.81 -16.72
CA ASN A 277 -8.46 -3.31 -18.08
C ASN A 277 -9.26 -2.37 -19.00
N SER A 278 -9.38 -1.08 -18.66
CA SER A 278 -10.04 -0.09 -19.53
C SER A 278 -9.29 0.12 -20.84
N GLY A 279 -7.97 -0.06 -20.85
CA GLY A 279 -7.12 0.19 -22.00
C GLY A 279 -7.09 1.66 -22.46
N ILE A 280 -7.50 2.59 -21.58
CA ILE A 280 -7.55 4.02 -21.91
C ILE A 280 -6.13 4.59 -21.89
N ASP A 281 -5.73 5.20 -23.00
CA ASP A 281 -4.47 5.92 -23.16
C ASP A 281 -4.51 7.22 -22.33
N VAL A 282 -3.41 7.53 -21.62
CA VAL A 282 -3.30 8.69 -20.73
C VAL A 282 -2.11 9.59 -21.03
N HIS A 283 -1.48 9.43 -22.21
CA HIS A 283 -0.29 10.18 -22.61
C HIS A 283 -0.50 11.70 -22.70
N ASP A 284 -1.70 12.15 -23.01
CA ASP A 284 -2.05 13.56 -23.22
C ASP A 284 -2.56 14.25 -21.94
N ILE A 285 -2.68 13.51 -20.81
CA ILE A 285 -3.15 14.07 -19.55
C ILE A 285 -1.99 14.85 -18.89
N PRO A 286 -2.17 16.17 -18.62
CA PRO A 286 -1.09 17.04 -18.15
C PRO A 286 -0.79 16.91 -16.63
N VAL A 287 -1.02 15.73 -16.07
CA VAL A 287 -0.70 15.39 -14.69
C VAL A 287 -0.11 13.99 -14.63
N ARG A 288 0.77 13.72 -13.67
CA ARG A 288 1.34 12.39 -13.52
C ARG A 288 0.28 11.39 -13.08
N ILE A 289 0.03 10.41 -13.95
CA ILE A 289 -0.93 9.33 -13.68
C ILE A 289 -0.21 8.16 -13.01
N ALA A 290 -0.72 7.75 -11.85
CA ALA A 290 -0.18 6.63 -11.09
C ALA A 290 -1.08 5.40 -11.21
N ALA A 291 -0.48 4.22 -11.38
CA ALA A 291 -1.17 2.94 -11.27
C ALA A 291 -1.06 2.38 -9.85
N ASP A 292 -2.15 1.91 -9.29
CA ASP A 292 -2.21 1.15 -8.04
C ASP A 292 -2.89 -0.20 -8.25
N GLU A 293 -4.21 -0.27 -8.15
CA GLU A 293 -4.94 -1.54 -8.19
C GLU A 293 -4.70 -2.34 -9.48
N SER A 294 -4.52 -1.66 -10.60
CA SER A 294 -4.29 -2.29 -11.91
C SER A 294 -2.89 -2.88 -12.10
N ALA A 295 -1.90 -2.49 -11.30
CA ALA A 295 -0.53 -3.00 -11.37
C ALA A 295 -0.33 -4.17 -10.41
N HIS A 296 -0.74 -5.39 -10.80
CA HIS A 296 -0.59 -6.59 -9.97
C HIS A 296 0.81 -7.20 -10.04
N GLY A 297 1.58 -6.88 -11.08
CA GLY A 297 2.92 -7.40 -11.30
C GLY A 297 3.66 -6.67 -12.42
N PRO A 298 4.88 -7.13 -12.76
CA PRO A 298 5.72 -6.44 -13.74
C PRO A 298 5.15 -6.46 -15.17
N ALA A 299 4.30 -7.44 -15.52
CA ALA A 299 3.65 -7.47 -16.83
C ALA A 299 2.62 -6.34 -16.96
N ASP A 300 1.74 -6.20 -15.95
CA ASP A 300 0.74 -5.13 -15.93
C ASP A 300 1.41 -3.74 -15.86
N ALA A 301 2.48 -3.62 -15.07
CA ALA A 301 3.25 -2.37 -14.99
C ALA A 301 3.78 -1.95 -16.38
N LYS A 302 4.30 -2.88 -17.19
CA LYS A 302 4.77 -2.61 -18.56
C LYS A 302 3.64 -2.18 -19.48
N GLU A 303 2.48 -2.83 -19.38
CA GLU A 303 1.29 -2.48 -20.18
C GLU A 303 0.82 -1.07 -19.83
N LEU A 304 0.68 -0.75 -18.53
CA LEU A 304 0.25 0.57 -18.06
C LEU A 304 1.24 1.68 -18.46
N ILE A 305 2.55 1.42 -18.38
CA ILE A 305 3.58 2.33 -18.89
C ILE A 305 3.37 2.57 -20.39
N GLY A 306 3.06 1.53 -21.16
CA GLY A 306 2.72 1.62 -22.59
C GLY A 306 1.47 2.44 -22.88
N LEU A 307 0.54 2.57 -21.92
CA LEU A 307 -0.65 3.42 -22.00
C LEU A 307 -0.42 4.86 -21.48
N GLY A 308 0.82 5.20 -21.06
CA GLY A 308 1.16 6.55 -20.62
C GLY A 308 1.14 6.78 -19.11
N TYR A 309 0.98 5.74 -18.29
CA TYR A 309 1.11 5.89 -16.83
C TYR A 309 2.55 6.26 -16.47
N THR A 310 2.71 7.28 -15.64
CA THR A 310 3.99 7.92 -15.34
C THR A 310 4.39 7.87 -13.86
N ALA A 311 3.71 7.03 -13.07
CA ALA A 311 4.08 6.68 -11.71
C ALA A 311 3.51 5.30 -11.34
N MET A 312 4.11 4.62 -10.33
CA MET A 312 3.62 3.36 -9.78
C MET A 312 3.49 3.44 -8.27
N ALA A 313 2.30 3.09 -7.76
CA ALA A 313 2.07 2.88 -6.35
C ALA A 313 2.50 1.46 -5.95
N LEU A 314 3.53 1.35 -5.15
CA LEU A 314 3.98 0.07 -4.59
C LEU A 314 3.23 -0.21 -3.29
N LYS A 315 2.87 -1.47 -3.08
CA LYS A 315 2.24 -1.92 -1.83
C LYS A 315 2.90 -3.21 -1.32
N PRO A 316 4.14 -3.17 -0.83
CA PRO A 316 4.79 -4.33 -0.22
C PRO A 316 3.93 -5.02 0.83
N ILE A 317 3.11 -4.25 1.52
CA ILE A 317 2.21 -4.67 2.60
C ILE A 317 0.82 -5.15 2.10
N ALA A 318 0.57 -5.15 0.79
CA ALA A 318 -0.69 -5.56 0.20
C ALA A 318 -0.54 -6.48 -1.02
N LYS A 319 0.53 -6.29 -1.81
CA LYS A 319 0.84 -7.06 -3.03
C LYS A 319 2.14 -7.87 -2.90
N THR A 320 2.61 -8.13 -1.67
CA THR A 320 3.89 -8.73 -1.30
C THR A 320 5.11 -7.81 -1.57
N LEU A 321 6.17 -7.99 -0.78
CA LEU A 321 7.44 -7.30 -1.03
C LEU A 321 8.07 -7.79 -2.33
N SER A 322 8.05 -9.10 -2.55
CA SER A 322 8.64 -9.73 -3.75
C SER A 322 8.07 -9.12 -5.04
N VAL A 323 6.76 -9.10 -5.23
CA VAL A 323 6.12 -8.52 -6.43
C VAL A 323 6.33 -7.01 -6.50
N SER A 324 6.31 -6.30 -5.36
CA SER A 324 6.56 -4.85 -5.33
C SER A 324 7.98 -4.49 -5.77
N LEU A 325 8.99 -5.30 -5.44
CA LEU A 325 10.36 -5.12 -5.92
C LEU A 325 10.47 -5.32 -7.44
N GLU A 326 9.74 -6.29 -8.00
CA GLU A 326 9.69 -6.53 -9.44
C GLU A 326 9.05 -5.36 -10.20
N VAL A 327 7.95 -4.82 -9.68
CA VAL A 327 7.29 -3.61 -10.22
C VAL A 327 8.21 -2.40 -10.11
N ALA A 328 8.90 -2.21 -8.96
CA ALA A 328 9.85 -1.12 -8.77
C ALA A 328 11.00 -1.17 -9.79
N LYS A 329 11.55 -2.37 -10.05
CA LYS A 329 12.58 -2.57 -11.08
C LYS A 329 12.06 -2.19 -12.46
N CYS A 330 10.86 -2.67 -12.83
CA CYS A 330 10.24 -2.36 -14.12
C CYS A 330 10.03 -0.86 -14.31
N ALA A 331 9.51 -0.16 -13.30
CA ALA A 331 9.31 1.29 -13.31
C ALA A 331 10.64 2.05 -13.42
N HIS A 332 11.66 1.63 -12.66
CA HIS A 332 13.00 2.22 -12.72
C HIS A 332 13.64 2.10 -14.11
N GLU A 333 13.55 0.93 -14.75
CA GLU A 333 14.05 0.70 -16.11
C GLU A 333 13.35 1.59 -17.15
N ALA A 334 12.11 1.99 -16.89
CA ALA A 334 11.34 2.93 -17.71
C ALA A 334 11.52 4.40 -17.30
N GLY A 335 12.32 4.70 -16.26
CA GLY A 335 12.52 6.07 -15.76
C GLY A 335 11.31 6.66 -15.04
N ILE A 336 10.42 5.82 -14.50
CA ILE A 336 9.17 6.21 -13.85
C ILE A 336 9.32 6.15 -12.32
N PRO A 337 8.95 7.22 -11.57
CA PRO A 337 8.98 7.22 -10.12
C PRO A 337 7.97 6.24 -9.51
N CYS A 338 8.35 5.70 -8.35
CA CYS A 338 7.49 4.91 -7.49
C CYS A 338 7.33 5.58 -6.14
N PHE A 339 6.26 5.25 -5.42
CA PHE A 339 6.04 5.61 -4.04
C PHE A 339 5.32 4.45 -3.32
N CYS A 340 5.31 4.45 -1.98
CA CYS A 340 4.60 3.42 -1.25
C CYS A 340 3.22 3.92 -0.81
N ALA A 341 2.19 3.16 -1.21
CA ALA A 341 0.81 3.36 -0.78
C ALA A 341 0.45 2.45 0.41
N ASP A 342 -0.65 2.77 1.12
CA ASP A 342 -1.08 2.07 2.34
C ASP A 342 -2.28 1.15 2.11
N LEU A 343 -2.57 0.34 3.13
CA LEU A 343 -3.75 -0.53 3.24
C LEU A 343 -4.31 -0.48 4.67
N THR A 344 -4.16 0.62 5.39
CA THR A 344 -4.52 0.76 6.81
C THR A 344 -3.83 -0.31 7.66
N VAL A 345 -2.51 -0.34 7.61
CA VAL A 345 -1.72 -1.39 8.27
C VAL A 345 -1.22 -1.00 9.66
N ASN A 346 -0.78 -2.00 10.44
CA ASN A 346 -0.20 -1.82 11.76
C ASN A 346 1.23 -1.21 11.70
N PRO A 347 1.78 -0.68 12.80
CA PRO A 347 3.07 0.00 12.83
C PRO A 347 4.26 -0.81 12.28
N LEU A 348 4.31 -2.12 12.52
CA LEU A 348 5.40 -2.96 12.00
C LEU A 348 5.34 -3.07 10.46
N MET A 349 4.15 -3.17 9.91
CA MET A 349 3.97 -3.19 8.44
C MET A 349 4.26 -1.82 7.82
N VAL A 350 3.94 -0.72 8.51
CA VAL A 350 4.37 0.63 8.07
C VAL A 350 5.89 0.68 7.90
N ASP A 351 6.67 0.05 8.80
CA ASP A 351 8.13 0.05 8.70
C ASP A 351 8.66 -0.86 7.58
N TRP A 352 7.94 -1.91 7.18
CA TRP A 352 8.22 -2.63 5.92
C TRP A 352 8.07 -1.72 4.70
N ASN A 353 6.95 -1.00 4.58
CA ASN A 353 6.73 -0.01 3.53
C ASN A 353 7.78 1.11 3.57
N LYS A 354 8.10 1.59 4.77
CA LYS A 354 9.08 2.65 5.02
C LYS A 354 10.47 2.29 4.51
N ASN A 355 10.89 1.03 4.67
CA ASN A 355 12.16 0.55 4.14
C ASN A 355 12.22 0.64 2.62
N VAL A 356 11.14 0.36 1.93
CA VAL A 356 11.05 0.53 0.47
C VAL A 356 10.99 2.01 0.11
N ALA A 357 10.06 2.77 0.69
CA ALA A 357 9.87 4.20 0.40
C ALA A 357 11.14 5.03 0.62
N ALA A 358 11.92 4.71 1.67
CA ALA A 358 13.17 5.38 2.02
C ALA A 358 14.27 5.24 0.93
N ARG A 359 14.10 4.27 0.03
CA ARG A 359 15.08 3.93 -1.02
C ARG A 359 14.59 4.20 -2.43
N LEU A 360 13.33 4.59 -2.60
CA LEU A 360 12.79 5.04 -3.89
C LEU A 360 13.22 6.50 -4.16
N GLY A 361 13.37 6.87 -5.43
CA GLY A 361 13.57 8.27 -5.81
C GLY A 361 12.37 9.14 -5.40
N ALA A 362 12.60 10.40 -5.06
CA ALA A 362 11.50 11.32 -4.78
C ALA A 362 10.61 11.51 -6.03
N ILE A 363 9.30 11.65 -5.82
CA ILE A 363 8.38 12.03 -6.89
C ILE A 363 8.75 13.44 -7.35
N PRO A 364 8.91 13.71 -8.66
CA PRO A 364 9.18 15.06 -9.16
C PRO A 364 8.16 16.07 -8.64
N GLY A 365 8.65 17.17 -8.08
CA GLY A 365 7.88 18.17 -7.34
C GLY A 365 8.02 18.07 -5.81
N LEU A 366 8.52 16.92 -5.30
CA LEU A 366 8.78 16.69 -3.88
C LEU A 366 10.30 16.66 -3.61
N LYS A 367 10.72 17.14 -2.45
CA LYS A 367 12.12 17.14 -1.98
C LYS A 367 12.43 16.01 -1.00
N VAL A 368 11.46 15.17 -0.69
CA VAL A 368 11.54 14.02 0.23
C VAL A 368 10.86 12.81 -0.39
N GLY A 369 11.13 11.62 0.11
CA GLY A 369 10.40 10.43 -0.29
C GLY A 369 8.94 10.48 0.16
N ALA A 370 8.09 9.63 -0.41
CA ALA A 370 6.65 9.63 -0.17
C ALA A 370 6.18 8.26 0.36
N LEU A 371 5.43 8.29 1.47
CA LEU A 371 4.86 7.11 2.13
C LEU A 371 3.44 7.41 2.60
N GLU A 372 2.44 6.76 2.01
CA GLU A 372 1.08 6.78 2.57
C GLU A 372 1.05 5.97 3.87
N SER A 373 0.44 6.54 4.90
CA SER A 373 0.23 5.87 6.19
C SER A 373 -1.00 6.45 6.87
N ASN A 374 -2.04 5.64 6.97
CA ASN A 374 -3.33 6.05 7.54
C ASN A 374 -3.78 5.14 8.71
N GLY A 375 -2.95 4.21 9.15
CA GLY A 375 -3.26 3.32 10.26
C GLY A 375 -3.58 4.07 11.56
N SER A 376 -2.79 5.08 11.92
CA SER A 376 -3.01 5.92 13.10
C SER A 376 -4.33 6.71 13.07
N GLN A 377 -4.81 7.03 11.88
CA GLN A 377 -6.12 7.69 11.69
C GLN A 377 -7.29 6.73 11.94
N ASN A 378 -7.12 5.46 11.62
CA ASN A 378 -8.21 4.48 11.53
C ASN A 378 -8.26 3.49 12.70
N TYR A 379 -7.13 3.10 13.31
CA TYR A 379 -7.14 2.22 14.49
C TYR A 379 -7.34 3.03 15.78
N PRO A 380 -8.36 2.72 16.60
CA PRO A 380 -8.53 3.37 17.91
C PRO A 380 -7.40 3.02 18.89
N GLU A 381 -6.88 1.81 18.80
CA GLU A 381 -5.84 1.24 19.68
C GLU A 381 -4.42 1.31 19.06
N TRP A 382 -4.11 2.41 18.36
CA TRP A 382 -2.83 2.56 17.67
C TRP A 382 -1.62 2.38 18.59
N ASP A 383 -1.65 2.95 19.80
CA ASP A 383 -0.55 2.82 20.77
C ASP A 383 -0.35 1.38 21.25
N ARG A 384 -1.45 0.62 21.38
CA ARG A 384 -1.36 -0.83 21.67
C ARG A 384 -0.72 -1.57 20.50
N LEU A 385 -1.13 -1.30 19.27
CA LEU A 385 -0.51 -1.91 18.09
C LEU A 385 0.97 -1.53 17.96
N LYS A 386 1.31 -0.29 18.33
CA LYS A 386 2.69 0.18 18.36
C LYS A 386 3.55 -0.60 19.38
N SER A 387 2.99 -0.98 20.55
CA SER A 387 3.70 -1.79 21.53
C SER A 387 4.10 -3.18 21.03
N TYR A 388 3.51 -3.66 19.92
CA TYR A 388 3.88 -4.94 19.30
C TYR A 388 5.09 -4.82 18.36
N HIS A 389 5.50 -3.60 18.05
CA HIS A 389 6.68 -3.34 17.24
C HIS A 389 7.95 -3.53 18.07
N PRO A 390 8.97 -4.26 17.58
CA PRO A 390 10.20 -4.52 18.34
C PRO A 390 11.02 -3.25 18.64
N MET A 391 10.74 -2.15 17.94
CA MET A 391 11.38 -0.85 18.11
C MET A 391 10.32 0.24 18.37
N ALA A 392 9.31 -0.04 19.21
CA ALA A 392 8.14 0.80 19.44
C ALA A 392 8.45 2.27 19.78
N ASP A 393 9.52 2.51 20.52
CA ASP A 393 9.93 3.85 21.00
C ASP A 393 10.92 4.56 20.04
N ALA A 394 11.21 3.97 18.88
CA ALA A 394 12.16 4.57 17.96
C ALA A 394 11.56 5.82 17.25
N PRO A 395 12.39 6.86 17.00
CA PRO A 395 11.91 8.15 16.51
C PRO A 395 11.30 8.11 15.08
N TRP A 396 11.54 7.03 14.36
CA TRP A 396 10.97 6.86 13.01
C TRP A 396 9.60 6.19 12.98
N VAL A 397 9.11 5.64 14.11
CA VAL A 397 7.84 4.90 14.15
C VAL A 397 6.66 5.84 13.95
N ASP A 398 6.71 7.02 14.57
CA ASP A 398 5.67 8.04 14.44
C ASP A 398 6.07 9.13 13.45
N SER A 399 5.10 9.71 12.76
CA SER A 399 5.28 10.94 11.99
C SER A 399 5.13 12.16 12.90
N VAL A 400 5.97 13.15 12.67
CA VAL A 400 5.92 14.46 13.35
C VAL A 400 5.92 15.54 12.30
N ASP A 401 5.00 16.49 12.38
CA ASP A 401 4.85 17.58 11.41
C ASP A 401 4.75 17.04 9.95
N GLY A 402 3.95 16.00 9.76
CA GLY A 402 3.74 15.35 8.46
C GLY A 402 4.94 14.57 7.90
N LEU A 403 5.96 14.29 8.71
CA LEU A 403 7.19 13.64 8.28
C LEU A 403 7.58 12.47 9.20
N PHE A 404 7.99 11.36 8.61
CA PHE A 404 8.81 10.35 9.28
C PHE A 404 10.27 10.75 9.18
N THR A 405 10.99 10.79 10.31
CA THR A 405 12.42 11.11 10.34
C THR A 405 13.23 9.82 10.40
N LEU A 406 14.06 9.60 9.38
CA LEU A 406 14.89 8.40 9.22
C LEU A 406 16.35 8.76 9.51
N ASN A 407 16.86 8.26 10.61
CA ASN A 407 18.26 8.44 11.00
C ASN A 407 19.12 7.24 10.57
N ASN A 408 20.41 7.29 10.88
CA ASN A 408 21.31 6.18 10.59
C ASN A 408 20.91 4.88 11.30
N ASP A 409 20.30 4.96 12.49
CA ASP A 409 19.87 3.79 13.25
C ASP A 409 18.72 3.08 12.55
N PHE A 410 17.77 3.84 11.94
CA PHE A 410 16.73 3.26 11.09
C PHE A 410 17.34 2.37 9.99
N TYR A 411 18.32 2.89 9.27
CA TYR A 411 18.97 2.15 8.18
C TYR A 411 19.80 0.96 8.70
N ALA A 412 20.50 1.14 9.82
CA ALA A 412 21.33 0.10 10.41
C ALA A 412 20.52 -1.11 10.90
N CYS A 413 19.34 -0.87 11.52
CA CYS A 413 18.46 -1.93 12.00
C CYS A 413 17.25 -2.19 11.09
N SER A 414 17.19 -1.53 9.91
CA SER A 414 16.08 -1.67 8.95
C SER A 414 14.72 -1.37 9.56
N GLY A 415 14.63 -0.33 10.39
CA GLY A 415 13.41 0.02 11.10
C GLY A 415 12.91 -1.04 12.08
N GLY A 416 13.69 -2.09 12.35
CA GLY A 416 13.30 -3.19 13.22
C GLY A 416 12.55 -4.34 12.51
N VAL A 417 12.30 -4.25 11.20
CA VAL A 417 11.50 -5.26 10.47
C VAL A 417 12.16 -6.64 10.38
N LEU A 418 13.46 -6.75 10.62
CA LEU A 418 14.19 -8.03 10.68
C LEU A 418 14.28 -8.60 12.09
N LEU A 419 13.76 -7.89 13.10
CA LEU A 419 13.71 -8.35 14.50
C LEU A 419 12.43 -9.14 14.79
N ASP A 420 12.43 -9.89 15.88
CA ASP A 420 11.27 -10.62 16.36
C ASP A 420 10.30 -9.71 17.10
N SER A 421 9.01 -9.83 16.79
CA SER A 421 7.93 -9.36 17.64
C SER A 421 7.41 -10.53 18.47
N ALA A 422 7.57 -10.45 19.80
CA ALA A 422 7.08 -11.49 20.71
C ALA A 422 5.55 -11.67 20.58
N HIS A 423 4.81 -10.57 20.37
CA HIS A 423 3.37 -10.61 20.18
C HIS A 423 3.00 -11.42 18.93
N TYR A 424 3.58 -11.09 17.77
CA TYR A 424 3.23 -11.78 16.52
C TYR A 424 3.70 -13.24 16.49
N LEU A 425 4.80 -13.57 17.18
CA LEU A 425 5.21 -14.97 17.37
C LEU A 425 4.18 -15.77 18.15
N ASN A 426 3.56 -15.19 19.17
CA ASN A 426 2.50 -15.85 19.96
C ASN A 426 1.22 -15.99 19.12
N VAL A 427 0.79 -14.94 18.41
CA VAL A 427 -0.37 -15.01 17.51
C VAL A 427 -0.18 -16.12 16.46
N ALA A 428 0.99 -16.23 15.84
CA ALA A 428 1.27 -17.28 14.86
C ALA A 428 1.17 -18.70 15.42
N LYS A 429 1.42 -18.88 16.75
CA LYS A 429 1.27 -20.16 17.44
C LYS A 429 -0.16 -20.46 17.87
N GLY A 430 -1.05 -19.46 17.84
CA GLY A 430 -2.41 -19.55 18.34
C GLY A 430 -2.50 -19.38 19.88
N GLU A 431 -1.56 -18.65 20.45
CA GLU A 431 -1.45 -18.33 21.89
C GLU A 431 -1.97 -16.91 22.18
#